data_4fbf633b851b370c2cf37b605bfdf4c0
#
_entry.id   4fbf633b851b370c2cf37b605bfdf4c0
#
_cell.length_a   1.000
_cell.length_b   1.000
_cell.length_c   1.000
_cell.angle_alpha   90.00
_cell.angle_beta   90.00
_cell.angle_gamma   90.00
#
_symmetry.space_group_name_H-M   'P 1'
#
loop_
_entity.id
_entity.type
_entity.pdbx_description
1 polymer ?
#
loop_
_entity_poly.entity_id
_entity_poly.type
_entity_poly.pdbx_seq_one_letter_code
_entity_poly.pdbx_strand_id
1 'polypeptide(L)'
;MNLARGWLRPALPITVAVTLILAACGNADADGGGGENGNGGEAVSGSVFVSGSSTVEPITALVAEMFAEENSGFDYTVEGPGTGDGFALFCNGETDISDASRAISEEEIAACEDAGIEYTEILVAYDGLAVITSADNDAVSCLSFADLYALLGPESQGFDTWAAANDLAAELPEGFGELHAPYPDADLVVTAPGEESGTFDSFVEIALEDIADERGQDATTRPDYVASPNDNVIIEGITGTVTSLGWVGLAFASENAETVKIIEVDGGDGCVAPSAETVVDGSYPIARPLYIYVNNGRAAENETLVEFVEYYLANLDTAGEVGYVNLSDDEMAASQAAWEGR
;
A
#
# COMPACT_ATOMS: atom_id res chain seq x y z
N MET A 1 -1.49 -45.72 -45.62
CA MET A 1 -2.73 -46.20 -46.28
C MET A 1 -3.90 -45.34 -45.83
N ASN A 2 -4.33 -44.44 -46.72
CA ASN A 2 -5.71 -43.93 -46.94
C ASN A 2 -6.44 -43.24 -45.77
N LEU A 3 -7.12 -42.10 -45.89
CA LEU A 3 -7.53 -41.24 -47.02
C LEU A 3 -8.05 -39.93 -46.41
N ALA A 4 -7.79 -38.82 -47.08
CA ALA A 4 -8.37 -37.53 -46.87
C ALA A 4 -9.87 -37.49 -47.17
N ARG A 5 -10.62 -36.61 -46.51
CA ARG A 5 -11.85 -36.04 -47.06
C ARG A 5 -11.99 -34.57 -46.63
N GLY A 6 -11.75 -33.67 -47.57
CA GLY A 6 -12.07 -32.27 -47.50
C GLY A 6 -13.59 -32.02 -47.63
N TRP A 7 -14.07 -30.98 -47.01
CA TRP A 7 -15.39 -30.37 -47.28
C TRP A 7 -15.20 -28.89 -47.58
N LEU A 8 -15.37 -28.61 -48.89
CA LEU A 8 -15.58 -27.25 -49.38
C LEU A 8 -16.96 -26.74 -48.96
N ARG A 9 -17.06 -25.54 -48.49
CA ARG A 9 -18.29 -24.77 -48.37
C ARG A 9 -18.25 -23.56 -49.31
N PRO A 10 -19.35 -23.24 -50.03
CA PRO A 10 -19.37 -22.19 -51.02
C PRO A 10 -19.56 -20.79 -50.39
N ALA A 11 -18.91 -19.79 -50.99
CA ALA A 11 -19.06 -18.38 -50.70
C ALA A 11 -20.31 -17.85 -51.37
N LEU A 12 -21.14 -17.09 -50.62
CA LEU A 12 -22.18 -16.21 -51.11
C LEU A 12 -21.66 -14.76 -51.16
N PRO A 13 -21.91 -14.02 -52.26
CA PRO A 13 -21.59 -12.62 -52.31
C PRO A 13 -22.69 -11.75 -51.69
N ILE A 14 -22.32 -10.89 -50.72
CA ILE A 14 -23.20 -9.86 -50.19
C ILE A 14 -23.03 -8.60 -51.01
N THR A 15 -24.12 -8.21 -51.70
CA THR A 15 -24.22 -6.98 -52.46
C THR A 15 -24.44 -5.79 -51.53
N VAL A 16 -23.54 -4.83 -51.54
CA VAL A 16 -23.66 -3.55 -50.80
C VAL A 16 -24.48 -2.60 -51.65
N ALA A 17 -25.64 -2.20 -51.16
CA ALA A 17 -26.43 -1.11 -51.70
C ALA A 17 -26.04 0.19 -51.02
N VAL A 18 -25.42 1.10 -51.80
CA VAL A 18 -25.10 2.46 -51.38
C VAL A 18 -26.33 3.32 -51.66
N THR A 19 -26.95 3.86 -50.62
CA THR A 19 -27.99 4.90 -50.74
C THR A 19 -27.38 6.24 -50.39
N LEU A 20 -27.18 7.08 -51.43
CA LEU A 20 -26.90 8.52 -51.29
C LEU A 20 -28.22 9.25 -50.92
N ILE A 21 -28.20 9.98 -49.81
CA ILE A 21 -29.22 11.01 -49.53
C ILE A 21 -28.57 12.38 -49.59
N LEU A 22 -29.01 13.16 -50.55
CA LEU A 22 -28.61 14.55 -50.77
C LEU A 22 -29.28 15.48 -49.77
N ALA A 23 -28.52 16.47 -49.37
CA ALA A 23 -28.85 17.57 -48.51
C ALA A 23 -29.96 18.49 -49.07
N ALA A 24 -30.74 19.08 -48.18
CA ALA A 24 -31.45 20.31 -48.41
C ALA A 24 -31.23 21.25 -47.25
N CYS A 25 -30.63 22.41 -47.56
CA CYS A 25 -30.55 23.57 -46.68
C CYS A 25 -31.95 24.17 -46.48
N GLY A 26 -32.26 24.53 -45.26
CA GLY A 26 -33.43 25.34 -44.93
C GLY A 26 -33.13 26.16 -43.69
N ASN A 27 -32.88 27.46 -43.89
CA ASN A 27 -32.89 28.49 -42.85
C ASN A 27 -34.29 28.65 -42.27
N ALA A 28 -34.43 28.68 -40.96
CA ALA A 28 -35.53 29.35 -40.30
C ALA A 28 -35.07 29.76 -38.88
N ASP A 29 -34.96 31.07 -38.69
CA ASP A 29 -34.90 31.72 -37.39
C ASP A 29 -36.18 31.46 -36.59
N ALA A 30 -36.03 31.08 -35.31
CA ALA A 30 -37.04 31.30 -34.28
C ALA A 30 -36.39 31.26 -32.88
N ASP A 31 -36.41 32.40 -32.31
CA ASP A 31 -36.20 32.87 -30.95
C ASP A 31 -36.94 32.00 -29.89
N GLY A 32 -36.33 31.83 -28.69
CA GLY A 32 -37.08 31.44 -27.49
C GLY A 32 -36.42 30.50 -26.51
N GLY A 33 -35.59 31.01 -25.64
CA GLY A 33 -35.61 30.82 -24.19
C GLY A 33 -35.48 29.42 -23.59
N GLY A 34 -34.50 29.25 -22.78
CA GLY A 34 -34.43 28.18 -21.77
C GLY A 34 -33.00 27.82 -21.46
N GLY A 35 -32.38 28.56 -20.54
CA GLY A 35 -31.07 28.17 -20.05
C GLY A 35 -31.20 26.95 -19.17
N GLU A 36 -30.44 25.93 -19.49
CA GLU A 36 -29.93 25.00 -18.53
C GLU A 36 -28.40 25.16 -18.54
N ASN A 37 -27.90 25.85 -17.52
CA ASN A 37 -26.52 25.76 -17.11
C ASN A 37 -26.26 24.32 -16.67
N GLY A 38 -25.97 23.44 -17.58
CA GLY A 38 -25.17 22.28 -17.32
C GLY A 38 -23.74 22.78 -17.21
N ASN A 39 -23.19 22.83 -16.03
CA ASN A 39 -21.78 22.95 -15.80
C ASN A 39 -21.18 21.60 -16.20
N GLY A 40 -21.08 21.35 -17.48
CA GLY A 40 -20.27 20.26 -18.02
C GLY A 40 -18.83 20.73 -17.98
N GLY A 41 -18.12 20.41 -16.89
CA GLY A 41 -16.68 20.47 -16.92
C GLY A 41 -16.20 19.69 -18.14
N GLU A 42 -15.26 20.22 -18.90
CA GLU A 42 -14.59 19.45 -19.94
C GLU A 42 -14.02 18.21 -19.29
N ALA A 43 -14.30 17.05 -19.88
CA ALA A 43 -13.76 15.80 -19.36
C ALA A 43 -12.23 15.86 -19.39
N VAL A 44 -11.60 15.60 -18.24
CA VAL A 44 -10.14 15.58 -18.10
C VAL A 44 -9.55 14.60 -19.08
N SER A 45 -8.49 14.99 -19.77
CA SER A 45 -7.76 14.08 -20.66
C SER A 45 -6.26 14.35 -20.57
N GLY A 46 -5.52 13.33 -20.23
CA GLY A 46 -4.06 13.38 -20.07
C GLY A 46 -3.57 12.15 -19.35
N SER A 47 -2.31 12.15 -18.94
CA SER A 47 -1.70 11.02 -18.25
C SER A 47 -0.96 11.45 -16.99
N VAL A 48 -0.92 10.57 -16.00
CA VAL A 48 -0.14 10.71 -14.77
C VAL A 48 0.69 9.45 -14.58
N PHE A 49 1.97 9.62 -14.26
CA PHE A 49 2.88 8.53 -13.93
C PHE A 49 3.31 8.64 -12.47
N VAL A 50 2.98 7.60 -11.70
CA VAL A 50 3.32 7.45 -10.29
C VAL A 50 4.23 6.23 -10.14
N SER A 51 5.30 6.37 -9.36
CA SER A 51 6.18 5.25 -9.02
C SER A 51 6.72 5.43 -7.61
N GLY A 52 6.88 4.36 -6.85
CA GLY A 52 7.46 4.44 -5.51
C GLY A 52 7.08 3.28 -4.60
N SER A 53 6.64 3.59 -3.42
CA SER A 53 6.33 2.61 -2.38
C SER A 53 5.27 1.59 -2.80
N SER A 54 5.59 0.30 -2.71
CA SER A 54 4.64 -0.82 -2.86
C SER A 54 3.51 -0.78 -1.80
N THR A 55 3.78 -0.15 -0.65
CA THR A 55 2.80 0.06 0.42
C THR A 55 1.77 1.14 0.06
N VAL A 56 2.18 2.22 -0.63
CA VAL A 56 1.28 3.31 -1.01
C VAL A 56 0.56 3.01 -2.34
N GLU A 57 1.18 2.21 -3.21
CA GLU A 57 0.64 1.81 -4.52
C GLU A 57 -0.85 1.42 -4.48
N PRO A 58 -1.36 0.58 -3.54
CA PRO A 58 -2.78 0.21 -3.51
C PRO A 58 -3.73 1.40 -3.29
N ILE A 59 -3.32 2.41 -2.51
CA ILE A 59 -4.13 3.62 -2.27
C ILE A 59 -4.17 4.45 -3.55
N THR A 60 -3.00 4.73 -4.12
CA THR A 60 -2.86 5.51 -5.34
C THR A 60 -3.56 4.86 -6.54
N ALA A 61 -3.44 3.54 -6.67
CA ALA A 61 -4.12 2.77 -7.72
C ALA A 61 -5.64 2.83 -7.58
N LEU A 62 -6.19 2.70 -6.36
CA LEU A 62 -7.63 2.82 -6.11
C LEU A 62 -8.14 4.22 -6.49
N VAL A 63 -7.47 5.27 -6.04
CA VAL A 63 -7.84 6.65 -6.36
C VAL A 63 -7.75 6.92 -7.87
N ALA A 64 -6.71 6.39 -8.54
CA ALA A 64 -6.54 6.53 -9.98
C ALA A 64 -7.63 5.78 -10.76
N GLU A 65 -8.04 4.60 -10.32
CA GLU A 65 -9.16 3.84 -10.89
C GLU A 65 -10.48 4.64 -10.76
N MET A 66 -10.78 5.15 -9.57
CA MET A 66 -11.97 5.97 -9.32
C MET A 66 -11.99 7.23 -10.20
N PHE A 67 -10.84 7.92 -10.31
CA PHE A 67 -10.73 9.11 -11.16
C PHE A 67 -10.90 8.79 -12.64
N ALA A 68 -10.37 7.65 -13.11
CA ALA A 68 -10.52 7.18 -14.48
C ALA A 68 -11.97 6.79 -14.83
N GLU A 69 -12.73 6.25 -13.87
CA GLU A 69 -14.16 5.97 -14.07
C GLU A 69 -14.99 7.23 -14.35
N GLU A 70 -14.62 8.35 -13.72
CA GLU A 70 -15.26 9.65 -13.92
C GLU A 70 -14.72 10.40 -15.15
N ASN A 71 -13.47 10.12 -15.54
CA ASN A 71 -12.74 10.84 -16.58
C ASN A 71 -12.19 9.89 -17.66
N SER A 72 -12.99 9.55 -18.65
CA SER A 72 -12.68 8.56 -19.70
C SER A 72 -11.48 8.91 -20.61
N GLY A 73 -10.93 10.11 -20.49
CA GLY A 73 -9.73 10.58 -21.20
C GLY A 73 -8.45 10.53 -20.33
N PHE A 74 -8.57 10.09 -19.08
CA PHE A 74 -7.46 9.95 -18.16
C PHE A 74 -6.76 8.61 -18.34
N ASP A 75 -5.44 8.65 -18.53
CA ASP A 75 -4.56 7.50 -18.52
C ASP A 75 -3.63 7.57 -17.31
N TYR A 76 -3.33 6.45 -16.68
CA TYR A 76 -2.42 6.43 -15.55
C TYR A 76 -1.51 5.21 -15.57
N THR A 77 -0.36 5.36 -14.93
CA THR A 77 0.55 4.26 -14.60
C THR A 77 0.92 4.42 -13.13
N VAL A 78 0.72 3.38 -12.34
CA VAL A 78 1.13 3.31 -10.93
C VAL A 78 2.01 2.07 -10.77
N GLU A 79 3.22 2.24 -10.23
CA GLU A 79 4.21 1.19 -10.05
C GLU A 79 4.82 1.26 -8.65
N GLY A 80 5.00 0.12 -8.00
CA GLY A 80 5.51 0.00 -6.62
C GLY A 80 6.89 -0.67 -6.52
N PRO A 81 7.97 -0.14 -7.16
CA PRO A 81 9.30 -0.74 -7.05
C PRO A 81 9.98 -0.54 -5.70
N GLY A 82 9.40 0.25 -4.81
CA GLY A 82 9.93 0.66 -3.53
C GLY A 82 10.18 2.16 -3.43
N THR A 83 10.13 2.71 -2.21
CA THR A 83 10.26 4.16 -1.94
C THR A 83 11.56 4.76 -2.49
N GLY A 84 12.71 4.09 -2.30
CA GLY A 84 14.00 4.58 -2.76
C GLY A 84 14.10 4.64 -4.28
N ASP A 85 13.65 3.61 -4.98
CA ASP A 85 13.61 3.57 -6.44
C ASP A 85 12.63 4.62 -7.00
N GLY A 86 11.49 4.83 -6.32
CA GLY A 86 10.56 5.91 -6.63
C GLY A 86 11.20 7.29 -6.57
N PHE A 87 11.89 7.62 -5.49
CA PHE A 87 12.61 8.90 -5.36
C PHE A 87 13.73 9.04 -6.38
N ALA A 88 14.42 7.95 -6.75
CA ALA A 88 15.43 8.00 -7.80
C ALA A 88 14.84 8.44 -9.15
N LEU A 89 13.69 7.89 -9.54
CA LEU A 89 12.98 8.31 -10.76
C LEU A 89 12.42 9.73 -10.64
N PHE A 90 11.83 10.04 -9.49
CA PHE A 90 11.21 11.34 -9.22
C PHE A 90 12.20 12.50 -9.25
N CYS A 91 13.33 12.38 -8.54
CA CYS A 91 14.36 13.41 -8.55
C CYS A 91 15.11 13.53 -9.89
N ASN A 92 15.02 12.49 -10.77
CA ASN A 92 15.43 12.61 -12.18
C ASN A 92 14.37 13.29 -13.06
N GLY A 93 13.18 13.61 -12.52
CA GLY A 93 12.07 14.20 -13.26
C GLY A 93 11.37 13.22 -14.19
N GLU A 94 11.45 11.91 -13.96
CA GLU A 94 10.86 10.88 -14.80
C GLU A 94 9.39 10.61 -14.45
N THR A 95 8.99 10.82 -13.19
CA THR A 95 7.62 10.63 -12.69
C THR A 95 6.94 11.95 -12.32
N ASP A 96 5.62 11.96 -12.27
CA ASP A 96 4.80 13.10 -11.85
C ASP A 96 4.62 13.10 -10.33
N ILE A 97 4.49 11.91 -9.75
CA ILE A 97 4.33 11.65 -8.32
C ILE A 97 5.30 10.55 -7.90
N SER A 98 5.82 10.64 -6.67
CA SER A 98 6.47 9.54 -5.99
C SER A 98 5.66 9.12 -4.77
N ASP A 99 5.26 7.86 -4.71
CA ASP A 99 4.68 7.23 -3.54
C ASP A 99 5.78 6.90 -2.52
N ALA A 100 5.58 7.19 -1.23
CA ALA A 100 6.60 6.98 -0.22
C ALA A 100 6.01 6.50 1.11
N SER A 101 6.61 5.47 1.69
CA SER A 101 6.27 4.92 3.02
C SER A 101 7.16 5.42 4.15
N ARG A 102 7.92 6.47 3.89
CA ARG A 102 8.72 7.27 4.81
C ARG A 102 8.89 8.69 4.28
N ALA A 103 9.32 9.59 5.13
CA ALA A 103 9.76 10.90 4.66
C ALA A 103 10.97 10.78 3.73
N ILE A 104 11.09 11.74 2.80
CA ILE A 104 12.24 11.86 1.91
C ILE A 104 13.54 12.04 2.72
N SER A 105 14.60 11.32 2.38
CA SER A 105 15.88 11.37 3.06
C SER A 105 16.70 12.59 2.67
N GLU A 106 17.72 12.93 3.47
CA GLU A 106 18.65 14.03 3.16
C GLU A 106 19.38 13.84 1.83
N GLU A 107 19.71 12.59 1.46
CA GLU A 107 20.35 12.26 0.18
C GLU A 107 19.41 12.46 -1.00
N GLU A 108 18.14 12.07 -0.85
CA GLU A 108 17.11 12.26 -1.87
C GLU A 108 16.72 13.74 -2.03
N ILE A 109 16.64 14.49 -0.92
CA ILE A 109 16.45 15.95 -0.96
C ILE A 109 17.57 16.60 -1.78
N ALA A 110 18.84 16.25 -1.50
CA ALA A 110 19.97 16.79 -2.23
C ALA A 110 19.93 16.42 -3.72
N ALA A 111 19.53 15.20 -4.05
CA ALA A 111 19.39 14.76 -5.45
C ALA A 111 18.29 15.54 -6.20
N CYS A 112 17.15 15.78 -5.58
CA CYS A 112 16.08 16.60 -6.15
C CYS A 112 16.51 18.06 -6.31
N GLU A 113 17.20 18.65 -5.33
CA GLU A 113 17.73 20.02 -5.39
C GLU A 113 18.75 20.18 -6.52
N ASP A 114 19.69 19.24 -6.67
CA ASP A 114 20.71 19.25 -7.74
C ASP A 114 20.08 19.15 -9.14
N ALA A 115 18.94 18.43 -9.25
CA ALA A 115 18.18 18.33 -10.50
C ALA A 115 17.19 19.49 -10.72
N GLY A 116 17.00 20.35 -9.71
CA GLY A 116 16.06 21.48 -9.77
C GLY A 116 14.59 21.04 -9.69
N ILE A 117 14.33 19.91 -9.06
CA ILE A 117 12.96 19.40 -8.81
C ILE A 117 12.44 20.01 -7.52
N GLU A 118 11.42 20.85 -7.64
CA GLU A 118 10.61 21.34 -6.53
C GLU A 118 9.38 20.45 -6.38
N TYR A 119 9.02 20.12 -5.15
CA TYR A 119 7.92 19.19 -4.88
C TYR A 119 7.06 19.65 -3.72
N THR A 120 5.87 19.06 -3.63
CA THR A 120 4.96 19.17 -2.49
C THR A 120 4.83 17.80 -1.83
N GLU A 121 5.17 17.71 -0.55
CA GLU A 121 4.95 16.54 0.29
C GLU A 121 3.50 16.55 0.81
N ILE A 122 2.79 15.45 0.65
CA ILE A 122 1.40 15.29 1.06
C ILE A 122 1.27 13.99 1.86
N LEU A 123 0.87 14.08 3.12
CA LEU A 123 0.50 12.93 3.94
C LEU A 123 -0.86 12.39 3.45
N VAL A 124 -0.95 11.08 3.19
CA VAL A 124 -2.16 10.47 2.63
C VAL A 124 -2.82 9.43 3.53
N ALA A 125 -2.05 8.74 4.37
CA ALA A 125 -2.55 7.73 5.29
C ALA A 125 -1.47 7.37 6.31
N TYR A 126 -1.80 6.42 7.20
CA TYR A 126 -0.83 5.71 8.01
C TYR A 126 -0.91 4.21 7.73
N ASP A 127 0.25 3.57 7.59
CA ASP A 127 0.37 2.12 7.65
C ASP A 127 0.53 1.71 9.11
N GLY A 128 -0.26 0.76 9.55
CA GLY A 128 -0.16 0.17 10.89
C GLY A 128 -0.40 -1.32 10.79
N LEU A 129 0.53 -2.12 11.32
CA LEU A 129 0.45 -3.56 11.30
C LEU A 129 0.17 -4.11 12.70
N ALA A 130 -0.68 -5.10 12.78
CA ALA A 130 -0.98 -5.81 14.03
C ALA A 130 -0.31 -7.18 14.03
N VAL A 131 0.49 -7.47 15.05
CA VAL A 131 0.92 -8.82 15.37
C VAL A 131 -0.22 -9.53 16.07
N ILE A 132 -0.60 -10.71 15.60
CA ILE A 132 -1.78 -11.43 16.06
C ILE A 132 -1.46 -12.87 16.46
N THR A 133 -2.23 -13.37 17.39
CA THR A 133 -2.23 -14.77 17.87
C THR A 133 -3.66 -15.24 18.10
N SER A 134 -3.85 -16.52 18.45
CA SER A 134 -5.18 -17.01 18.82
C SER A 134 -5.74 -16.25 20.03
N ALA A 135 -7.05 -15.99 20.04
CA ALA A 135 -7.74 -15.37 21.17
C ALA A 135 -7.58 -16.14 22.49
N ASP A 136 -7.34 -17.46 22.39
CA ASP A 136 -7.13 -18.35 23.55
C ASP A 136 -5.66 -18.38 24.03
N ASN A 137 -4.75 -17.61 23.41
CA ASN A 137 -3.34 -17.58 23.82
C ASN A 137 -3.11 -16.60 24.98
N ASP A 138 -3.17 -17.10 26.19
CA ASP A 138 -2.87 -16.33 27.42
C ASP A 138 -1.38 -16.19 27.71
N ALA A 139 -0.50 -16.90 26.97
CA ALA A 139 0.93 -16.95 27.26
C ALA A 139 1.70 -15.73 26.77
N VAL A 140 1.19 -15.00 25.76
CA VAL A 140 1.84 -13.83 25.18
C VAL A 140 0.90 -12.64 25.15
N SER A 141 1.38 -11.48 25.58
CA SER A 141 0.65 -10.21 25.53
C SER A 141 1.46 -9.10 24.86
N CYS A 142 2.77 -9.22 24.85
CA CYS A 142 3.69 -8.30 24.22
C CYS A 142 4.85 -9.07 23.59
N LEU A 143 5.36 -8.59 22.46
CA LEU A 143 6.60 -9.04 21.82
C LEU A 143 7.42 -7.82 21.41
N SER A 144 8.72 -7.87 21.64
CA SER A 144 9.65 -6.85 21.14
C SER A 144 10.07 -7.12 19.70
N PHE A 145 10.70 -6.15 19.04
CA PHE A 145 11.33 -6.39 17.74
C PHE A 145 12.36 -7.51 17.80
N ALA A 146 13.10 -7.62 18.91
CA ALA A 146 14.00 -8.74 19.13
C ALA A 146 13.25 -10.08 19.20
N ASP A 147 12.10 -10.15 19.90
CA ASP A 147 11.26 -11.35 19.92
C ASP A 147 10.72 -11.68 18.52
N LEU A 148 10.24 -10.67 17.80
CA LEU A 148 9.70 -10.84 16.43
C LEU A 148 10.78 -11.38 15.49
N TYR A 149 12.01 -10.85 15.56
CA TYR A 149 13.13 -11.36 14.78
C TYR A 149 13.49 -12.80 15.16
N ALA A 150 13.56 -13.11 16.46
CA ALA A 150 13.89 -14.47 16.93
C ALA A 150 12.87 -15.52 16.47
N LEU A 151 11.59 -15.14 16.33
CA LEU A 151 10.49 -16.05 15.98
C LEU A 151 10.18 -16.08 14.48
N LEU A 152 10.37 -14.96 13.79
CA LEU A 152 9.88 -14.74 12.42
C LEU A 152 10.98 -14.35 11.42
N GLY A 153 12.17 -13.93 11.88
CA GLY A 153 13.30 -13.54 11.02
C GLY A 153 13.91 -14.72 10.27
N PRO A 154 14.84 -14.46 9.33
CA PRO A 154 15.39 -15.48 8.43
C PRO A 154 16.13 -16.61 9.15
N GLU A 155 16.73 -16.31 10.30
CA GLU A 155 17.48 -17.29 11.11
C GLU A 155 16.57 -18.27 11.88
N SER A 156 15.26 -18.00 11.97
CA SER A 156 14.29 -18.87 12.64
C SER A 156 13.74 -19.99 11.76
N GLN A 157 14.25 -20.14 10.54
CA GLN A 157 13.85 -21.23 9.65
C GLN A 157 14.02 -22.60 10.30
N GLY A 158 12.96 -23.41 10.29
CA GLY A 158 12.93 -24.74 10.89
C GLY A 158 12.56 -24.77 12.38
N PHE A 159 12.20 -23.64 12.98
CA PHE A 159 11.72 -23.62 14.37
C PHE A 159 10.24 -24.03 14.41
N ASP A 160 9.99 -25.24 14.93
CA ASP A 160 8.63 -25.79 15.06
C ASP A 160 7.97 -25.42 16.40
N THR A 161 8.75 -24.91 17.37
CA THR A 161 8.28 -24.49 18.68
C THR A 161 8.79 -23.10 19.03
N TRP A 162 8.08 -22.37 19.87
CA TRP A 162 8.54 -21.10 20.42
C TRP A 162 9.88 -21.25 21.14
N ALA A 163 10.05 -22.33 21.91
CA ALA A 163 11.30 -22.60 22.65
C ALA A 163 12.53 -22.79 21.74
N ALA A 164 12.34 -23.17 20.49
CA ALA A 164 13.44 -23.30 19.52
C ALA A 164 14.16 -21.96 19.26
N ALA A 165 13.46 -20.83 19.44
CA ALA A 165 14.02 -19.49 19.27
C ALA A 165 14.85 -18.99 20.48
N ASN A 166 14.87 -19.69 21.61
CA ASN A 166 15.53 -19.20 22.83
C ASN A 166 17.04 -18.96 22.66
N ASP A 167 17.73 -19.86 21.96
CA ASP A 167 19.18 -19.72 21.73
C ASP A 167 19.46 -18.52 20.80
N LEU A 168 18.68 -18.34 19.75
CA LEU A 168 18.79 -17.19 18.84
C LEU A 168 18.49 -15.88 19.59
N ALA A 169 17.40 -15.83 20.37
CA ALA A 169 17.04 -14.67 21.17
C ALA A 169 18.17 -14.20 22.10
N ALA A 170 18.91 -15.14 22.70
CA ALA A 170 20.03 -14.83 23.59
C ALA A 170 21.26 -14.24 22.86
N GLU A 171 21.32 -14.34 21.53
CA GLU A 171 22.41 -13.84 20.68
C GLU A 171 22.09 -12.53 20.00
N LEU A 172 20.84 -12.02 20.10
CA LEU A 172 20.40 -10.80 19.43
C LEU A 172 21.05 -9.55 20.04
N PRO A 173 21.26 -8.49 19.24
CA PRO A 173 21.77 -7.23 19.74
C PRO A 173 20.80 -6.55 20.71
N GLU A 174 21.33 -5.71 21.60
CA GLU A 174 20.53 -4.89 22.50
C GLU A 174 19.94 -3.67 21.75
N GLY A 175 18.81 -3.13 22.24
CA GLY A 175 18.23 -1.89 21.70
C GLY A 175 16.93 -2.09 20.91
N PHE A 176 16.50 -3.34 20.73
CA PHE A 176 15.29 -3.70 19.96
C PHE A 176 14.12 -4.14 20.86
N GLY A 177 13.99 -3.54 22.02
CA GLY A 177 12.97 -3.83 23.03
C GLY A 177 13.41 -4.90 24.04
N GLU A 178 12.55 -5.14 25.04
CA GLU A 178 12.82 -6.13 26.09
C GLU A 178 12.51 -7.55 25.57
N LEU A 179 13.48 -8.45 25.65
CA LEU A 179 13.28 -9.85 25.29
C LEU A 179 12.36 -10.57 26.30
N HIS A 180 11.33 -11.24 25.79
CA HIS A 180 10.40 -12.05 26.57
C HIS A 180 10.80 -13.53 26.67
N ALA A 181 12.00 -13.88 26.19
CA ALA A 181 12.58 -15.21 26.40
C ALA A 181 12.86 -15.47 27.89
N PRO A 182 12.80 -16.74 28.38
CA PRO A 182 12.66 -17.95 27.58
C PRO A 182 11.22 -18.20 27.14
N TYR A 183 11.04 -18.47 25.85
CA TYR A 183 9.75 -18.81 25.29
C TYR A 183 9.28 -20.22 25.75
N PRO A 184 7.95 -20.46 25.77
CA PRO A 184 7.38 -21.74 26.19
C PRO A 184 7.71 -22.86 25.18
N ASP A 185 7.75 -24.10 25.69
CA ASP A 185 7.80 -25.29 24.83
C ASP A 185 6.40 -25.60 24.29
N ALA A 186 6.02 -24.82 23.26
CA ALA A 186 4.73 -24.90 22.61
C ALA A 186 4.92 -24.78 21.08
N ASP A 187 4.00 -25.34 20.30
CA ASP A 187 4.07 -25.31 18.84
C ASP A 187 4.09 -23.86 18.32
N LEU A 188 4.96 -23.57 17.38
CA LEU A 188 4.99 -22.29 16.65
C LEU A 188 4.42 -22.51 15.24
N VAL A 189 3.18 -22.10 15.04
CA VAL A 189 2.53 -22.14 13.75
C VAL A 189 2.36 -20.70 13.24
N VAL A 190 3.02 -20.40 12.14
CA VAL A 190 2.99 -19.04 11.57
C VAL A 190 2.11 -19.01 10.32
N THR A 191 1.20 -18.04 10.27
CA THR A 191 0.39 -17.71 9.08
C THR A 191 0.36 -16.20 8.92
N ALA A 192 0.79 -15.71 7.76
CA ALA A 192 1.03 -14.27 7.57
C ALA A 192 1.04 -13.92 6.06
N PRO A 193 1.10 -12.64 5.68
CA PRO A 193 1.31 -12.22 4.30
C PRO A 193 2.61 -12.78 3.71
N GLY A 194 2.66 -12.97 2.40
CA GLY A 194 3.85 -13.37 1.65
C GLY A 194 4.52 -12.18 0.95
N GLU A 195 5.63 -12.45 0.25
CA GLU A 195 6.46 -11.45 -0.45
C GLU A 195 5.71 -10.65 -1.53
N GLU A 196 4.52 -11.07 -1.92
CA GLU A 196 3.64 -10.35 -2.87
C GLU A 196 2.83 -9.22 -2.22
N SER A 197 2.97 -9.01 -0.90
CA SER A 197 2.13 -8.10 -0.12
C SER A 197 2.93 -6.92 0.43
N GLY A 198 2.46 -5.69 0.23
CA GLY A 198 3.01 -4.51 0.89
C GLY A 198 3.00 -4.59 2.43
N THR A 199 2.08 -5.37 3.01
CA THR A 199 2.06 -5.67 4.46
C THR A 199 3.26 -6.53 4.89
N PHE A 200 3.73 -7.43 4.00
CA PHE A 200 4.99 -8.16 4.23
C PHE A 200 6.18 -7.21 4.20
N ASP A 201 6.30 -6.38 3.17
CA ASP A 201 7.38 -5.41 3.03
C ASP A 201 7.46 -4.49 4.24
N SER A 202 6.32 -3.93 4.65
CA SER A 202 6.24 -3.06 5.85
C SER A 202 6.69 -3.75 7.13
N PHE A 203 6.28 -5.01 7.32
CA PHE A 203 6.70 -5.77 8.50
C PHE A 203 8.21 -6.01 8.53
N VAL A 204 8.78 -6.38 7.39
CA VAL A 204 10.23 -6.61 7.26
C VAL A 204 11.00 -5.32 7.52
N GLU A 205 10.67 -4.24 6.81
CA GLU A 205 11.35 -2.94 6.91
C GLU A 205 11.28 -2.34 8.33
N ILE A 206 10.15 -2.47 9.01
CA ILE A 206 9.96 -1.81 10.31
C ILE A 206 10.47 -2.69 11.47
N ALA A 207 10.21 -3.99 11.43
CA ALA A 207 10.42 -4.85 12.60
C ALA A 207 11.65 -5.76 12.51
N LEU A 208 12.18 -6.02 11.31
CA LEU A 208 13.24 -7.03 11.14
C LEU A 208 14.54 -6.48 10.53
N GLU A 209 14.48 -5.46 9.66
CA GLU A 209 15.60 -5.02 8.81
C GLU A 209 16.82 -4.60 9.63
N ASP A 210 16.65 -3.72 10.61
CA ASP A 210 17.76 -3.22 11.41
C ASP A 210 18.51 -4.35 12.14
N ILE A 211 17.76 -5.35 12.65
CA ILE A 211 18.38 -6.52 13.32
C ILE A 211 19.06 -7.42 12.30
N ALA A 212 18.45 -7.63 11.14
CA ALA A 212 19.02 -8.42 10.04
C ALA A 212 20.35 -7.79 9.58
N ASP A 213 20.39 -6.48 9.38
CA ASP A 213 21.58 -5.73 9.00
C ASP A 213 22.69 -5.84 10.04
N GLU A 214 22.40 -5.67 11.33
CA GLU A 214 23.40 -5.82 12.39
C GLU A 214 23.96 -7.25 12.46
N ARG A 215 23.16 -8.24 12.07
CA ARG A 215 23.55 -9.64 12.03
C ARG A 215 24.14 -10.08 10.68
N GLY A 216 24.13 -9.19 9.67
CA GLY A 216 24.62 -9.48 8.31
C GLY A 216 23.76 -10.54 7.60
N GLN A 217 22.48 -10.54 7.86
CA GLN A 217 21.47 -11.38 7.21
C GLN A 217 20.70 -10.57 6.16
N ASP A 218 20.01 -11.26 5.26
CA ASP A 218 19.07 -10.61 4.36
C ASP A 218 17.84 -10.13 5.15
N ALA A 219 17.36 -8.92 4.88
CA ALA A 219 16.15 -8.38 5.48
C ALA A 219 14.92 -9.11 4.90
N THR A 220 14.47 -10.13 5.58
CA THR A 220 13.31 -10.96 5.22
C THR A 220 12.79 -11.75 6.41
N THR A 221 11.70 -12.48 6.22
CA THR A 221 11.18 -13.44 7.20
C THR A 221 11.71 -14.84 6.95
N ARG A 222 11.44 -15.77 7.90
CA ARG A 222 11.60 -17.21 7.66
C ARG A 222 10.71 -17.63 6.47
N PRO A 223 11.17 -18.52 5.56
CA PRO A 223 10.39 -18.90 4.37
C PRO A 223 9.40 -20.05 4.61
N ASP A 224 9.42 -20.68 5.78
CA ASP A 224 8.73 -21.94 6.10
C ASP A 224 7.44 -21.74 6.91
N TYR A 225 6.62 -20.76 6.53
CA TYR A 225 5.29 -20.52 7.11
C TYR A 225 4.20 -20.59 6.05
N VAL A 226 2.93 -20.48 6.46
CA VAL A 226 1.80 -20.41 5.54
C VAL A 226 1.63 -18.96 5.09
N ALA A 227 2.13 -18.66 3.90
CA ALA A 227 1.96 -17.35 3.27
C ALA A 227 0.62 -17.25 2.55
N SER A 228 -0.07 -16.10 2.65
CA SER A 228 -1.32 -15.85 1.94
C SER A 228 -1.53 -14.36 1.67
N PRO A 229 -1.95 -13.99 0.44
CA PRO A 229 -2.38 -12.62 0.13
C PRO A 229 -3.80 -12.31 0.64
N ASN A 230 -4.48 -13.28 1.26
CA ASN A 230 -5.85 -13.12 1.74
C ASN A 230 -5.88 -13.17 3.27
N ASP A 231 -6.16 -12.02 3.88
CA ASP A 231 -6.17 -11.85 5.33
C ASP A 231 -7.18 -12.76 6.04
N ASN A 232 -8.30 -13.14 5.40
CA ASN A 232 -9.23 -14.10 5.98
C ASN A 232 -8.58 -15.49 6.15
N VAL A 233 -7.69 -15.90 5.22
CA VAL A 233 -6.93 -17.15 5.34
C VAL A 233 -5.92 -17.05 6.47
N ILE A 234 -5.32 -15.87 6.66
CA ILE A 234 -4.42 -15.63 7.78
C ILE A 234 -5.16 -15.77 9.11
N ILE A 235 -6.30 -15.11 9.28
CA ILE A 235 -7.15 -15.24 10.48
C ILE A 235 -7.55 -16.70 10.74
N GLU A 236 -7.95 -17.45 9.70
CA GLU A 236 -8.28 -18.87 9.84
C GLU A 236 -7.07 -19.69 10.32
N GLY A 237 -5.87 -19.43 9.79
CA GLY A 237 -4.63 -20.05 10.22
C GLY A 237 -4.30 -19.74 11.67
N ILE A 238 -4.46 -18.49 12.10
CA ILE A 238 -4.23 -18.04 13.48
C ILE A 238 -5.18 -18.73 14.47
N THR A 239 -6.45 -18.93 14.10
CA THR A 239 -7.44 -19.58 14.98
C THR A 239 -7.26 -21.10 15.05
N GLY A 240 -6.50 -21.68 14.13
CA GLY A 240 -6.28 -23.14 14.05
C GLY A 240 -5.44 -23.72 15.18
N THR A 241 -4.58 -22.91 15.83
CA THR A 241 -3.68 -23.35 16.90
C THR A 241 -3.58 -22.26 17.98
N VAL A 242 -3.67 -22.64 19.26
CA VAL A 242 -3.66 -21.67 20.37
C VAL A 242 -2.39 -20.81 20.39
N THR A 243 -1.25 -21.39 20.06
CA THR A 243 0.06 -20.73 20.08
C THR A 243 0.54 -20.29 18.68
N SER A 244 -0.39 -20.05 17.76
CA SER A 244 -0.11 -19.47 16.44
C SER A 244 0.41 -18.04 16.54
N LEU A 245 1.13 -17.60 15.52
CA LEU A 245 1.66 -16.25 15.39
C LEU A 245 1.53 -15.79 13.94
N GLY A 246 1.27 -14.50 13.73
CA GLY A 246 1.24 -13.88 12.42
C GLY A 246 1.03 -12.38 12.51
N TRP A 247 0.87 -11.73 11.37
CA TRP A 247 0.58 -10.29 11.29
C TRP A 247 -0.36 -10.00 10.12
N VAL A 248 -1.08 -8.91 10.22
CA VAL A 248 -1.98 -8.36 9.19
C VAL A 248 -2.07 -6.84 9.36
N GLY A 249 -2.70 -6.14 8.44
CA GLY A 249 -3.05 -4.73 8.60
C GLY A 249 -3.89 -4.49 9.87
N LEU A 250 -3.63 -3.40 10.58
CA LEU A 250 -4.30 -3.08 11.85
C LEU A 250 -5.81 -2.94 11.70
N ALA A 251 -6.28 -2.31 10.61
CA ALA A 251 -7.71 -2.16 10.34
C ALA A 251 -8.39 -3.53 10.31
N PHE A 252 -7.83 -4.49 9.57
CA PHE A 252 -8.36 -5.83 9.44
C PHE A 252 -8.29 -6.63 10.75
N ALA A 253 -7.18 -6.52 11.50
CA ALA A 253 -7.07 -7.12 12.82
C ALA A 253 -8.14 -6.60 13.79
N SER A 254 -8.41 -5.27 13.74
CA SER A 254 -9.40 -4.62 14.58
C SER A 254 -10.83 -5.08 14.30
N GLU A 255 -11.17 -5.30 13.04
CA GLU A 255 -12.46 -5.88 12.62
C GLU A 255 -12.63 -7.32 13.10
N ASN A 256 -11.54 -8.04 13.32
CA ASN A 256 -11.51 -9.43 13.76
C ASN A 256 -11.12 -9.63 15.23
N ALA A 257 -11.11 -8.58 16.05
CA ALA A 257 -10.66 -8.59 17.44
C ALA A 257 -11.46 -9.55 18.38
N GLU A 258 -12.65 -10.01 17.98
CA GLU A 258 -13.39 -11.06 18.69
C GLU A 258 -12.83 -12.48 18.39
N THR A 259 -12.06 -12.63 17.30
CA THR A 259 -11.58 -13.91 16.78
C THR A 259 -10.09 -14.13 17.07
N VAL A 260 -9.29 -13.07 17.02
CA VAL A 260 -7.85 -13.09 17.27
C VAL A 260 -7.49 -12.16 18.41
N LYS A 261 -6.37 -12.44 19.06
CA LYS A 261 -5.76 -11.54 20.04
C LYS A 261 -4.68 -10.71 19.34
N ILE A 262 -4.82 -9.40 19.42
CA ILE A 262 -3.80 -8.45 18.99
C ILE A 262 -2.76 -8.34 20.11
N ILE A 263 -1.47 -8.44 19.75
CA ILE A 263 -0.34 -8.40 20.67
C ILE A 263 0.22 -6.98 20.72
N GLU A 264 0.56 -6.49 21.92
CA GLU A 264 1.32 -5.25 22.06
C GLU A 264 2.73 -5.44 21.52
N VAL A 265 3.35 -4.37 21.00
CA VAL A 265 4.71 -4.43 20.49
C VAL A 265 5.60 -3.41 21.20
N ASP A 266 6.83 -3.86 21.51
CA ASP A 266 7.89 -3.05 22.09
C ASP A 266 8.98 -2.78 21.04
N GLY A 267 9.04 -1.56 20.56
CA GLY A 267 10.09 -1.07 19.64
C GLY A 267 11.34 -0.51 20.35
N GLY A 268 11.39 -0.64 21.71
CA GLY A 268 12.49 -0.13 22.53
C GLY A 268 12.04 0.82 23.66
N ASP A 269 10.81 1.33 23.60
CA ASP A 269 10.24 2.27 24.58
C ASP A 269 9.16 1.62 25.47
N GLY A 270 9.01 0.30 25.37
CA GLY A 270 8.02 -0.52 26.08
C GLY A 270 6.85 -0.98 25.22
N CYS A 271 6.03 -1.85 25.79
CA CYS A 271 4.88 -2.44 25.09
C CYS A 271 3.78 -1.41 24.80
N VAL A 272 3.41 -1.27 23.55
CA VAL A 272 2.32 -0.39 23.10
C VAL A 272 1.27 -1.21 22.35
N ALA A 273 0.01 -1.06 22.73
CA ALA A 273 -1.11 -1.66 22.03
C ALA A 273 -1.39 -0.89 20.70
N PRO A 274 -1.57 -1.59 19.58
CA PRO A 274 -1.94 -0.91 18.33
C PRO A 274 -3.38 -0.38 18.40
N SER A 275 -3.54 0.86 17.98
CA SER A 275 -4.82 1.52 17.78
C SER A 275 -4.64 2.65 16.77
N ALA A 276 -5.73 3.16 16.20
CA ALA A 276 -5.65 4.34 15.33
C ALA A 276 -4.95 5.52 16.03
N GLU A 277 -5.19 5.73 17.34
CA GLU A 277 -4.56 6.80 18.13
C GLU A 277 -3.04 6.60 18.25
N THR A 278 -2.59 5.38 18.63
CA THR A 278 -1.15 5.10 18.83
C THR A 278 -0.37 4.99 17.50
N VAL A 279 -1.04 4.71 16.39
CA VAL A 279 -0.47 4.77 15.04
C VAL A 279 -0.27 6.24 14.63
N VAL A 280 -1.28 7.08 14.78
CA VAL A 280 -1.25 8.49 14.38
C VAL A 280 -0.28 9.30 15.25
N ASP A 281 -0.22 9.05 16.57
CA ASP A 281 0.69 9.77 17.48
C ASP A 281 2.14 9.24 17.44
N GLY A 282 2.38 8.14 16.67
CA GLY A 282 3.69 7.53 16.48
C GLY A 282 4.20 6.74 17.66
N SER A 283 3.38 6.45 18.67
CA SER A 283 3.79 5.65 19.83
C SER A 283 3.79 4.15 19.55
N TYR A 284 2.97 3.67 18.60
CA TYR A 284 2.99 2.27 18.19
C TYR A 284 4.11 2.02 17.19
N PRO A 285 5.05 1.07 17.48
CA PRO A 285 6.30 0.99 16.73
C PRO A 285 6.17 0.35 15.33
N ILE A 286 5.15 -0.49 15.07
CA ILE A 286 4.92 -1.02 13.72
C ILE A 286 3.88 -0.15 13.00
N ALA A 287 4.21 1.13 12.86
CA ALA A 287 3.41 2.09 12.14
C ALA A 287 4.29 3.15 11.48
N ARG A 288 3.83 3.66 10.35
CA ARG A 288 4.53 4.73 9.61
C ARG A 288 3.57 5.60 8.80
N PRO A 289 3.89 6.87 8.62
CA PRO A 289 3.14 7.75 7.73
C PRO A 289 3.39 7.39 6.26
N LEU A 290 2.35 7.52 5.45
CA LEU A 290 2.37 7.31 4.02
C LEU A 290 2.19 8.64 3.29
N TYR A 291 3.02 8.89 2.29
CA TYR A 291 3.08 10.14 1.56
C TYR A 291 2.97 9.94 0.05
N ILE A 292 2.53 11.00 -0.61
CA ILE A 292 2.82 11.24 -2.02
C ILE A 292 3.65 12.52 -2.15
N TYR A 293 4.64 12.52 -3.04
CA TYR A 293 5.46 13.68 -3.40
C TYR A 293 5.10 14.10 -4.82
N VAL A 294 4.55 15.30 -4.99
CA VAL A 294 4.08 15.79 -6.29
C VAL A 294 5.10 16.76 -6.88
N ASN A 295 5.51 16.53 -8.12
CA ASN A 295 6.43 17.40 -8.84
C ASN A 295 5.73 18.71 -9.24
N ASN A 296 6.10 19.83 -8.62
CA ASN A 296 5.47 21.13 -8.83
C ASN A 296 5.70 21.68 -10.25
N GLY A 297 6.87 21.38 -10.85
CA GLY A 297 7.15 21.76 -12.23
C GLY A 297 6.24 21.06 -13.23
N ARG A 298 6.02 19.77 -13.02
CA ARG A 298 5.08 18.99 -13.84
C ARG A 298 3.63 19.42 -13.61
N ALA A 299 3.23 19.69 -12.37
CA ALA A 299 1.90 20.20 -12.05
C ALA A 299 1.61 21.54 -12.71
N ALA A 300 2.62 22.40 -12.87
CA ALA A 300 2.47 23.69 -13.58
C ALA A 300 2.23 23.53 -15.10
N GLU A 301 2.62 22.38 -15.69
CA GLU A 301 2.52 22.10 -17.12
C GLU A 301 1.40 21.08 -17.46
N ASN A 302 0.91 20.34 -16.48
CA ASN A 302 -0.07 19.24 -16.64
C ASN A 302 -1.31 19.50 -15.76
N GLU A 303 -2.36 20.07 -16.33
CA GLU A 303 -3.63 20.32 -15.63
C GLU A 303 -4.28 19.02 -15.14
N THR A 304 -4.11 17.91 -15.87
CA THR A 304 -4.62 16.59 -15.48
C THR A 304 -3.97 16.10 -14.17
N LEU A 305 -2.68 16.38 -13.97
CA LEU A 305 -2.00 16.08 -12.71
C LEU A 305 -2.59 16.89 -11.54
N VAL A 306 -2.88 18.17 -11.76
CA VAL A 306 -3.50 19.03 -10.74
C VAL A 306 -4.88 18.50 -10.35
N GLU A 307 -5.73 18.19 -11.32
CA GLU A 307 -7.09 17.68 -11.08
C GLU A 307 -7.05 16.29 -10.41
N PHE A 308 -6.08 15.43 -10.79
CA PHE A 308 -5.90 14.15 -10.15
C PHE A 308 -5.49 14.29 -8.68
N VAL A 309 -4.54 15.18 -8.35
CA VAL A 309 -4.13 15.42 -6.95
C VAL A 309 -5.26 16.05 -6.13
N GLU A 310 -6.03 16.97 -6.71
CA GLU A 310 -7.22 17.53 -6.03
C GLU A 310 -8.28 16.46 -5.77
N TYR A 311 -8.49 15.55 -6.72
CA TYR A 311 -9.36 14.39 -6.53
C TYR A 311 -8.84 13.44 -5.45
N TYR A 312 -7.53 13.16 -5.46
CA TYR A 312 -6.86 12.34 -4.43
C TYR A 312 -7.11 12.91 -3.03
N LEU A 313 -6.86 14.22 -2.85
CA LEU A 313 -7.08 14.93 -1.60
C LEU A 313 -8.55 14.96 -1.15
N ALA A 314 -9.48 14.94 -2.08
CA ALA A 314 -10.90 14.87 -1.77
C ALA A 314 -11.37 13.46 -1.36
N ASN A 315 -10.55 12.43 -1.60
CA ASN A 315 -10.86 11.02 -1.36
C ASN A 315 -9.81 10.33 -0.46
N LEU A 316 -9.15 11.07 0.44
CA LEU A 316 -8.14 10.51 1.37
C LEU A 316 -8.70 9.43 2.31
N ASP A 317 -10.00 9.45 2.56
CA ASP A 317 -10.69 8.45 3.39
C ASP A 317 -10.78 7.07 2.74
N THR A 318 -10.51 6.96 1.43
CA THR A 318 -10.48 5.66 0.73
C THR A 318 -9.30 4.77 1.16
N ALA A 319 -8.26 5.31 1.79
CA ALA A 319 -7.15 4.52 2.31
C ALA A 319 -7.61 3.41 3.26
N GLY A 320 -8.69 3.66 4.04
CA GLY A 320 -9.32 2.65 4.88
C GLY A 320 -9.93 1.47 4.12
N GLU A 321 -10.34 1.65 2.86
CA GLU A 321 -10.92 0.59 2.04
C GLU A 321 -9.88 -0.45 1.61
N VAL A 322 -8.61 -0.05 1.57
CA VAL A 322 -7.46 -0.92 1.24
C VAL A 322 -6.61 -1.29 2.47
N GLY A 323 -7.17 -1.08 3.68
CA GLY A 323 -6.63 -1.65 4.92
C GLY A 323 -5.69 -0.74 5.71
N TYR A 324 -5.54 0.54 5.33
CA TYR A 324 -4.71 1.51 6.03
C TYR A 324 -5.51 2.33 7.06
N VAL A 325 -4.80 3.09 7.88
CA VAL A 325 -5.41 3.99 8.87
C VAL A 325 -5.60 5.36 8.23
N ASN A 326 -6.86 5.82 8.18
CA ASN A 326 -7.21 7.12 7.63
C ASN A 326 -6.66 8.25 8.49
N LEU A 327 -6.38 9.38 7.84
CA LEU A 327 -6.03 10.63 8.50
C LEU A 327 -7.21 11.17 9.33
N SER A 328 -6.90 11.94 10.36
CA SER A 328 -7.89 12.78 11.05
C SER A 328 -8.34 13.95 10.16
N ASP A 329 -9.47 14.55 10.48
CA ASP A 329 -9.99 15.75 9.77
C ASP A 329 -8.96 16.90 9.74
N ASP A 330 -8.20 17.08 10.82
CA ASP A 330 -7.18 18.13 10.92
C ASP A 330 -5.97 17.81 10.00
N GLU A 331 -5.56 16.56 9.89
CA GLU A 331 -4.48 16.13 9.00
C GLU A 331 -4.90 16.19 7.53
N MET A 332 -6.12 15.76 7.19
CA MET A 332 -6.65 15.92 5.84
C MET A 332 -6.67 17.41 5.42
N ALA A 333 -7.08 18.30 6.33
CA ALA A 333 -7.04 19.73 6.07
C ALA A 333 -5.61 20.26 5.92
N ALA A 334 -4.64 19.72 6.67
CA ALA A 334 -3.23 20.07 6.52
C ALA A 334 -2.64 19.62 5.19
N SER A 335 -2.98 18.41 4.71
CA SER A 335 -2.57 17.89 3.41
C SER A 335 -3.15 18.73 2.25
N GLN A 336 -4.41 19.13 2.35
CA GLN A 336 -5.02 20.07 1.39
C GLN A 336 -4.33 21.43 1.39
N ALA A 337 -4.02 21.99 2.57
CA ALA A 337 -3.32 23.26 2.69
C ALA A 337 -1.88 23.20 2.16
N ALA A 338 -1.18 22.08 2.31
CA ALA A 338 0.15 21.87 1.74
C ALA A 338 0.10 21.94 0.20
N TRP A 339 -0.89 21.33 -0.42
CA TRP A 339 -1.11 21.37 -1.86
C TRP A 339 -1.49 22.77 -2.38
N GLU A 340 -2.38 23.47 -1.67
CA GLU A 340 -2.79 24.84 -2.05
C GLU A 340 -1.66 25.85 -1.92
N GLY A 341 -0.68 25.61 -1.05
CA GLY A 341 0.46 26.48 -0.78
C GLY A 341 1.67 26.37 -1.71
N ARG A 342 1.63 25.43 -2.68
CA ARG A 342 2.72 25.14 -3.64
C ARG A 342 3.08 26.29 -4.58
#